data_7f78377c5d30453cd4c12f5209478d23
#
_entry.id   7f78377c5d30453cd4c12f5209478d23
#
_cell.length_a   1.000
_cell.length_b   1.000
_cell.length_c   1.000
_cell.angle_alpha   90.00
_cell.angle_beta   90.00
_cell.angle_gamma   90.00
#
_symmetry.space_group_name_H-M   'P 1'
#
loop_
_entity.id
_entity.type
_entity.pdbx_description
1 polymer ?
#
loop_
_entity_poly.entity_id
_entity_poly.type
_entity_poly.pdbx_seq_one_letter_code
_entity_poly.pdbx_strand_id
1 'polypeptide(L)'
;MMNCRVFSPLLVALALVAFATPRARAADLIRPKVIVLATFEVGADTGDKPGEFQYWVEREKLTQSLTVPGLDRPVRFNDQGVYGVVSGTTVRAGAQIMALCLDPRFDLSKTYWLINGIAGVNPHLASEGSAAWARHVIDGDIAYEIDTREAPADWPYGIMALGNKNPKDKPVIPDWAPKPMSWTLNPTLVAWAFALTKNVALLDSPEAQKHRALYRDFPNGSRPPYVLLGDSFASCRYWHGAVMQKWADDWTALYTKGAGTAAMTNMEDHGLANALTRLATMGRVDFQRVLILRTGSNFSMPPTGQSAAASLVAEYQGMIPALEAAHRVGAPVVHALVKDWAKFEAQTPRP
;
A
#
# COMPACT_ATOMS: atom_id res chain seq x y z
N MET A 1 3.71 98.80 5.17
CA MET A 1 3.10 98.20 3.96
C MET A 1 3.59 96.75 3.84
N MET A 2 2.78 95.82 4.30
CA MET A 2 3.10 94.40 4.32
C MET A 2 2.26 93.68 3.25
N ASN A 3 2.93 93.16 2.22
CA ASN A 3 2.27 92.41 1.15
C ASN A 3 1.99 90.97 1.59
N CYS A 4 0.71 90.60 1.71
CA CYS A 4 0.22 89.30 1.98
C CYS A 4 0.16 88.54 0.64
N ARG A 5 0.98 87.51 0.47
CA ARG A 5 0.90 86.53 -0.67
C ARG A 5 -0.04 85.41 -0.32
N VAL A 6 -1.10 85.26 -1.09
CA VAL A 6 -2.08 84.18 -1.01
C VAL A 6 -1.49 82.96 -1.74
N PHE A 7 -1.35 81.85 -1.02
CA PHE A 7 -1.01 80.58 -1.60
C PHE A 7 -2.29 79.84 -2.01
N SER A 8 -2.44 79.51 -3.29
CA SER A 8 -3.48 78.63 -3.79
C SER A 8 -3.06 77.12 -3.58
N PRO A 9 -3.92 76.30 -3.03
CA PRO A 9 -3.62 74.86 -2.97
C PRO A 9 -3.95 74.18 -4.30
N LEU A 10 -2.94 73.51 -4.88
CA LEU A 10 -3.06 72.65 -6.03
C LEU A 10 -3.64 71.30 -5.59
N LEU A 11 -4.88 71.02 -5.97
CA LEU A 11 -5.50 69.70 -5.74
C LEU A 11 -4.94 68.71 -6.78
N VAL A 12 -4.09 67.79 -6.32
CA VAL A 12 -3.64 66.63 -7.09
C VAL A 12 -4.69 65.55 -6.96
N ALA A 13 -5.49 65.32 -8.00
CA ALA A 13 -6.42 64.20 -8.09
C ALA A 13 -5.64 62.92 -8.40
N LEU A 14 -5.47 62.03 -7.42
CA LEU A 14 -4.90 60.69 -7.59
C LEU A 14 -5.96 59.80 -8.22
N ALA A 15 -5.86 59.49 -9.52
CA ALA A 15 -6.69 58.50 -10.19
C ALA A 15 -6.24 57.09 -9.78
N LEU A 16 -7.01 56.43 -8.92
CA LEU A 16 -6.86 55.00 -8.62
C LEU A 16 -7.29 54.17 -9.85
N VAL A 17 -6.33 53.75 -10.64
CA VAL A 17 -6.55 52.72 -11.65
C VAL A 17 -6.65 51.36 -10.95
N ALA A 18 -7.88 50.89 -10.73
CA ALA A 18 -8.13 49.52 -10.27
C ALA A 18 -7.75 48.56 -11.39
N PHE A 19 -6.58 47.96 -11.30
CA PHE A 19 -6.25 46.77 -12.11
C PHE A 19 -7.14 45.65 -11.64
N ALA A 20 -8.21 45.37 -12.39
CA ALA A 20 -8.97 44.11 -12.28
C ALA A 20 -8.04 42.99 -12.72
N THR A 21 -7.35 42.36 -11.77
CA THR A 21 -6.68 41.08 -12.03
C THR A 21 -7.75 40.09 -12.47
N PRO A 22 -7.62 39.42 -13.65
CA PRO A 22 -8.54 38.38 -14.04
C PRO A 22 -8.50 37.33 -12.94
N ARG A 23 -9.64 37.12 -12.26
CA ARG A 23 -9.80 35.98 -11.35
C ARG A 23 -9.63 34.76 -12.19
N ALA A 24 -8.47 34.09 -12.12
CA ALA A 24 -8.28 32.79 -12.70
C ALA A 24 -9.45 31.91 -12.20
N ARG A 25 -10.27 31.43 -13.14
CA ARG A 25 -11.34 30.49 -12.85
C ARG A 25 -10.66 29.33 -12.12
N ALA A 26 -11.09 29.06 -10.88
CA ALA A 26 -10.57 27.94 -10.14
C ALA A 26 -10.75 26.71 -11.05
N ALA A 27 -9.65 26.11 -11.46
CA ALA A 27 -9.70 24.89 -12.24
C ALA A 27 -10.48 23.85 -11.41
N ASP A 28 -11.41 23.14 -12.06
CA ASP A 28 -12.14 22.10 -11.36
C ASP A 28 -11.16 21.09 -10.79
N LEU A 29 -11.28 20.80 -9.49
CA LEU A 29 -10.41 19.84 -8.82
C LEU A 29 -10.61 18.44 -9.39
N ILE A 30 -9.52 17.72 -9.55
CA ILE A 30 -9.50 16.30 -9.93
C ILE A 30 -9.95 15.50 -8.71
N ARG A 31 -11.05 14.74 -8.86
CA ARG A 31 -11.65 13.92 -7.79
C ARG A 31 -11.72 12.46 -8.20
N PRO A 32 -10.63 11.69 -8.03
CA PRO A 32 -10.66 10.26 -8.28
C PRO A 32 -11.68 9.57 -7.36
N LYS A 33 -12.47 8.66 -7.92
CA LYS A 33 -13.31 7.78 -7.10
C LYS A 33 -12.48 6.71 -6.42
N VAL A 34 -11.61 6.07 -7.20
CA VAL A 34 -10.71 5.02 -6.73
C VAL A 34 -9.32 5.26 -7.29
N ILE A 35 -8.31 5.17 -6.43
CA ILE A 35 -6.91 5.06 -6.84
C ILE A 35 -6.45 3.64 -6.58
N VAL A 36 -6.04 2.94 -7.64
CA VAL A 36 -5.30 1.70 -7.56
C VAL A 36 -3.82 2.06 -7.49
N LEU A 37 -3.17 1.62 -6.43
CA LEU A 37 -1.78 1.92 -6.16
C LEU A 37 -0.97 0.63 -6.27
N ALA A 38 -0.15 0.53 -7.31
CA ALA A 38 0.89 -0.47 -7.48
C ALA A 38 2.23 0.07 -6.96
N THR A 39 3.17 -0.81 -6.67
CA THR A 39 4.45 -0.38 -6.09
C THR A 39 5.61 -0.46 -7.07
N PHE A 40 5.50 -1.27 -8.12
CA PHE A 40 6.46 -1.27 -9.21
C PHE A 40 5.81 -1.63 -10.55
N GLU A 41 6.49 -1.28 -11.64
CA GLU A 41 6.22 -1.76 -12.98
C GLU A 41 7.54 -2.02 -13.72
N VAL A 42 7.53 -3.01 -14.61
CA VAL A 42 8.68 -3.41 -15.42
C VAL A 42 8.53 -2.80 -16.80
N GLY A 43 9.49 -1.95 -17.22
CA GLY A 43 9.44 -1.33 -18.55
C GLY A 43 8.31 -0.31 -18.71
N ALA A 44 7.48 -0.47 -19.73
CA ALA A 44 6.33 0.39 -20.01
C ALA A 44 5.10 0.04 -19.15
N ASP A 45 4.08 0.90 -19.15
CA ASP A 45 2.83 0.62 -18.45
C ASP A 45 1.92 -0.36 -19.23
N THR A 46 2.29 -0.72 -20.46
CA THR A 46 1.52 -1.60 -21.36
C THR A 46 2.42 -2.31 -22.37
N GLY A 47 2.01 -3.50 -22.79
CA GLY A 47 2.52 -4.17 -24.01
C GLY A 47 3.87 -4.86 -23.88
N ASP A 48 4.44 -4.97 -22.69
CA ASP A 48 5.68 -5.72 -22.46
C ASP A 48 5.54 -6.72 -21.30
N LYS A 49 6.60 -7.05 -20.58
CA LYS A 49 6.54 -7.96 -19.44
C LYS A 49 5.86 -7.27 -18.26
N PRO A 50 4.74 -7.81 -17.75
CA PRO A 50 3.98 -7.12 -16.71
C PRO A 50 4.72 -7.09 -15.36
N GLY A 51 4.68 -5.92 -14.70
CA GLY A 51 4.80 -5.76 -13.27
C GLY A 51 3.43 -5.70 -12.61
N GLU A 52 3.30 -4.94 -11.53
CA GLU A 52 2.05 -4.84 -10.77
C GLU A 52 1.00 -3.95 -11.44
N PHE A 53 1.39 -3.07 -12.35
CA PHE A 53 0.56 -1.99 -12.87
C PHE A 53 -0.06 -2.28 -14.24
N GLN A 54 0.67 -2.98 -15.12
CA GLN A 54 0.26 -3.17 -16.51
C GLN A 54 -1.15 -3.75 -16.66
N TYR A 55 -1.51 -4.80 -15.90
CA TYR A 55 -2.84 -5.40 -16.00
C TYR A 55 -3.96 -4.42 -15.59
N TRP A 56 -3.69 -3.51 -14.68
CA TRP A 56 -4.63 -2.44 -14.33
C TRP A 56 -4.79 -1.43 -15.46
N VAL A 57 -3.68 -0.98 -16.05
CA VAL A 57 -3.73 -0.01 -17.16
C VAL A 57 -4.50 -0.58 -18.35
N GLU A 58 -4.17 -1.81 -18.75
CA GLU A 58 -4.75 -2.43 -19.94
C GLU A 58 -6.23 -2.80 -19.75
N ARG A 59 -6.57 -3.45 -18.64
CA ARG A 59 -7.90 -4.03 -18.43
C ARG A 59 -8.91 -3.01 -17.94
N GLU A 60 -8.50 -2.04 -17.13
CA GLU A 60 -9.34 -0.93 -16.71
C GLU A 60 -9.32 0.24 -17.71
N LYS A 61 -8.59 0.09 -18.84
CA LYS A 61 -8.49 1.10 -19.92
C LYS A 61 -8.06 2.46 -19.36
N LEU A 62 -7.00 2.50 -18.57
CA LEU A 62 -6.45 3.74 -18.03
C LEU A 62 -5.62 4.45 -19.12
N THR A 63 -6.30 4.92 -20.17
CA THR A 63 -5.66 5.44 -21.40
C THR A 63 -5.18 6.88 -21.30
N GLN A 64 -5.67 7.63 -20.31
CA GLN A 64 -5.27 8.99 -20.06
C GLN A 64 -4.11 9.05 -19.08
N SER A 65 -3.32 10.11 -19.14
CA SER A 65 -2.17 10.30 -18.23
C SER A 65 -2.03 11.73 -17.76
N LEU A 66 -1.49 11.90 -16.55
CA LEU A 66 -1.22 13.19 -15.94
C LEU A 66 0.11 13.13 -15.19
N THR A 67 1.02 14.04 -15.53
CA THR A 67 2.27 14.19 -14.78
C THR A 67 2.02 14.92 -13.46
N VAL A 68 2.49 14.32 -12.38
CA VAL A 68 2.47 14.88 -11.04
C VAL A 68 3.92 15.02 -10.56
N PRO A 69 4.37 16.23 -10.21
CA PRO A 69 5.72 16.44 -9.69
C PRO A 69 5.98 15.57 -8.45
N GLY A 70 7.12 14.89 -8.44
CA GLY A 70 7.51 14.01 -7.32
C GLY A 70 7.07 12.56 -7.47
N LEU A 71 6.34 12.20 -8.55
CA LEU A 71 6.12 10.82 -8.95
C LEU A 71 7.13 10.41 -10.03
N ASP A 72 7.61 9.18 -9.95
CA ASP A 72 8.54 8.61 -10.95
C ASP A 72 7.82 8.29 -12.28
N ARG A 73 6.50 8.03 -12.22
CA ARG A 73 5.66 7.72 -13.39
C ARG A 73 4.41 8.61 -13.42
N PRO A 74 3.86 8.88 -14.62
CA PRO A 74 2.59 9.59 -14.74
C PRO A 74 1.46 8.80 -14.07
N VAL A 75 0.51 9.51 -13.48
CA VAL A 75 -0.78 8.94 -13.07
C VAL A 75 -1.56 8.56 -14.32
N ARG A 76 -2.08 7.34 -14.38
CA ARG A 76 -2.94 6.85 -15.46
C ARG A 76 -4.39 6.88 -15.02
N PHE A 77 -5.35 7.16 -15.93
CA PHE A 77 -6.75 7.23 -15.53
C PHE A 77 -7.72 7.00 -16.69
N ASN A 78 -8.98 6.79 -16.35
CA ASN A 78 -10.11 6.68 -17.28
C ASN A 78 -11.25 7.64 -16.91
N ASP A 79 -12.26 7.76 -17.78
CA ASP A 79 -13.43 8.63 -17.59
C ASP A 79 -14.39 8.15 -16.50
N GLN A 80 -14.23 6.93 -15.99
CA GLN A 80 -15.09 6.38 -14.93
C GLN A 80 -14.65 6.85 -13.53
N GLY A 81 -13.49 7.50 -13.42
CA GLY A 81 -12.91 7.98 -12.16
C GLY A 81 -11.99 6.96 -11.48
N VAL A 82 -11.50 5.97 -12.23
CA VAL A 82 -10.44 5.06 -11.79
C VAL A 82 -9.09 5.65 -12.18
N TYR A 83 -8.22 5.76 -11.20
CA TYR A 83 -6.86 6.26 -11.34
C TYR A 83 -5.88 5.17 -10.96
N GLY A 84 -4.76 5.11 -11.63
CA GLY A 84 -3.66 4.19 -11.35
C GLY A 84 -2.39 4.94 -11.07
N VAL A 85 -1.64 4.53 -10.05
CA VAL A 85 -0.40 5.14 -9.60
C VAL A 85 0.63 4.06 -9.30
N VAL A 86 1.89 4.31 -9.66
CA VAL A 86 3.04 3.51 -9.22
C VAL A 86 3.80 4.33 -8.18
N SER A 87 3.88 3.83 -6.94
CA SER A 87 4.45 4.58 -5.82
C SER A 87 5.96 4.36 -5.60
N GLY A 88 6.56 3.40 -6.29
CA GLY A 88 7.89 2.92 -5.90
C GLY A 88 7.83 2.04 -4.64
N THR A 89 8.94 1.41 -4.31
CA THR A 89 9.07 0.50 -3.18
C THR A 89 9.69 1.16 -1.95
N THR A 90 9.61 0.52 -0.80
CA THR A 90 10.22 0.93 0.46
C THR A 90 9.73 2.31 0.94
N VAL A 91 10.59 3.10 1.56
CA VAL A 91 10.27 4.47 2.01
C VAL A 91 9.89 5.42 0.87
N ARG A 92 10.30 5.10 -0.38
CA ARG A 92 9.96 5.90 -1.57
C ARG A 92 8.47 5.94 -1.81
N ALA A 93 7.78 4.84 -1.55
CA ALA A 93 6.33 4.75 -1.70
C ALA A 93 5.60 5.84 -0.90
N GLY A 94 5.95 5.99 0.37
CA GLY A 94 5.39 7.05 1.21
C GLY A 94 5.69 8.45 0.69
N ALA A 95 6.92 8.71 0.21
CA ALA A 95 7.31 10.02 -0.32
C ALA A 95 6.50 10.39 -1.58
N GLN A 96 6.34 9.46 -2.52
CA GLN A 96 5.57 9.71 -3.76
C GLN A 96 4.08 9.94 -3.46
N ILE A 97 3.50 9.19 -2.54
CA ILE A 97 2.10 9.40 -2.14
C ILE A 97 1.90 10.74 -1.42
N MET A 98 2.87 11.17 -0.61
CA MET A 98 2.85 12.54 -0.07
C MET A 98 2.85 13.59 -1.19
N ALA A 99 3.70 13.44 -2.21
CA ALA A 99 3.74 14.37 -3.36
C ALA A 99 2.40 14.41 -4.10
N LEU A 100 1.81 13.24 -4.42
CA LEU A 100 0.50 13.16 -5.06
C LEU A 100 -0.60 13.86 -4.25
N CYS A 101 -0.69 13.53 -2.97
CA CYS A 101 -1.80 14.02 -2.14
C CYS A 101 -1.68 15.50 -1.76
N LEU A 102 -0.48 16.08 -1.82
CA LEU A 102 -0.25 17.50 -1.59
C LEU A 102 -0.35 18.35 -2.85
N ASP A 103 -0.44 17.75 -4.03
CA ASP A 103 -0.67 18.47 -5.28
C ASP A 103 -2.04 19.17 -5.22
N PRO A 104 -2.06 20.52 -5.39
CA PRO A 104 -3.29 21.31 -5.21
C PRO A 104 -4.37 21.03 -6.27
N ARG A 105 -4.04 20.33 -7.35
CA ARG A 105 -5.01 19.96 -8.39
C ARG A 105 -5.98 18.87 -7.92
N PHE A 106 -5.64 18.12 -6.85
CA PHE A 106 -6.43 16.97 -6.38
C PHE A 106 -7.22 17.29 -5.11
N ASP A 107 -8.45 16.78 -5.09
CA ASP A 107 -9.26 16.58 -3.89
C ASP A 107 -9.46 15.07 -3.70
N LEU A 108 -8.73 14.49 -2.75
CA LEU A 108 -8.69 13.05 -2.47
C LEU A 108 -9.45 12.69 -1.20
N SER A 109 -10.19 13.64 -0.62
CA SER A 109 -10.86 13.48 0.68
C SER A 109 -11.93 12.37 0.70
N LYS A 110 -12.46 12.00 -0.48
CA LYS A 110 -13.47 10.93 -0.63
C LYS A 110 -12.96 9.71 -1.41
N THR A 111 -11.75 9.80 -1.94
CA THR A 111 -11.14 8.75 -2.77
C THR A 111 -10.94 7.46 -1.98
N TYR A 112 -11.29 6.32 -2.58
CA TYR A 112 -10.90 5.00 -2.10
C TYR A 112 -9.50 4.65 -2.62
N TRP A 113 -8.71 4.04 -1.75
CA TRP A 113 -7.36 3.60 -2.06
C TRP A 113 -7.33 2.08 -2.06
N LEU A 114 -6.99 1.48 -3.19
CA LEU A 114 -6.66 0.07 -3.29
C LEU A 114 -5.14 -0.06 -3.46
N ILE A 115 -4.43 -0.26 -2.36
CA ILE A 115 -3.02 -0.63 -2.38
C ILE A 115 -2.97 -2.09 -2.81
N ASN A 116 -2.32 -2.35 -3.93
CA ASN A 116 -2.37 -3.64 -4.59
C ASN A 116 -0.97 -4.01 -5.08
N GLY A 117 -0.51 -5.20 -4.73
CA GLY A 117 0.82 -5.63 -5.13
C GLY A 117 1.13 -7.07 -4.73
N ILE A 118 2.26 -7.56 -5.23
CA ILE A 118 2.75 -8.90 -4.89
C ILE A 118 3.39 -8.93 -3.50
N ALA A 119 3.57 -10.13 -2.98
CA ALA A 119 4.13 -10.36 -1.66
C ALA A 119 4.77 -11.75 -1.55
N GLY A 120 5.65 -11.93 -0.57
CA GLY A 120 6.00 -13.25 -0.08
C GLY A 120 4.87 -13.82 0.77
N VAL A 121 4.38 -15.01 0.46
CA VAL A 121 3.28 -15.65 1.20
C VAL A 121 3.81 -16.60 2.26
N ASN A 122 3.22 -16.54 3.46
CA ASN A 122 3.49 -17.48 4.54
C ASN A 122 2.89 -18.86 4.21
N PRO A 123 3.71 -19.92 4.01
CA PRO A 123 3.19 -21.24 3.63
C PRO A 123 2.34 -21.92 4.72
N HIS A 124 2.43 -21.45 5.97
CA HIS A 124 1.51 -21.92 7.02
C HIS A 124 0.07 -21.42 6.81
N LEU A 125 -0.12 -20.34 6.05
CA LEU A 125 -1.41 -19.67 5.88
C LEU A 125 -1.98 -19.77 4.47
N ALA A 126 -1.15 -19.73 3.42
CA ALA A 126 -1.61 -19.75 2.04
C ALA A 126 -0.53 -20.24 1.06
N SER A 127 -0.91 -20.42 -0.21
CA SER A 127 -0.02 -20.78 -1.30
C SER A 127 0.26 -19.61 -2.25
N GLU A 128 1.26 -19.76 -3.10
CA GLU A 128 1.51 -18.87 -4.23
C GLU A 128 0.26 -18.70 -5.09
N GLY A 129 0.05 -17.49 -5.61
CA GLY A 129 -1.16 -17.11 -6.32
C GLY A 129 -2.35 -16.76 -5.43
N SER A 130 -2.30 -17.01 -4.11
CA SER A 130 -3.35 -16.60 -3.18
C SER A 130 -3.36 -15.08 -2.98
N ALA A 131 -4.55 -14.54 -2.66
CA ALA A 131 -4.78 -13.12 -2.45
C ALA A 131 -5.30 -12.84 -1.04
N ALA A 132 -4.66 -11.95 -0.30
CA ALA A 132 -5.03 -11.62 1.07
C ALA A 132 -5.48 -10.17 1.22
N TRP A 133 -6.68 -9.97 1.77
CA TRP A 133 -7.14 -8.68 2.26
C TRP A 133 -6.60 -8.45 3.67
N ALA A 134 -5.79 -7.40 3.83
CA ALA A 134 -5.20 -7.07 5.11
C ALA A 134 -6.19 -6.33 6.02
N ARG A 135 -6.19 -6.69 7.30
CA ARG A 135 -6.86 -5.95 8.38
C ARG A 135 -5.86 -5.06 9.11
N HIS A 136 -4.61 -5.50 9.16
CA HIS A 136 -3.51 -4.81 9.81
C HIS A 136 -2.30 -4.73 8.89
N VAL A 137 -1.54 -3.66 9.08
CA VAL A 137 -0.18 -3.49 8.54
C VAL A 137 0.76 -3.41 9.72
N ILE A 138 1.83 -4.18 9.70
CA ILE A 138 2.84 -4.20 10.75
C ILE A 138 4.14 -3.64 10.18
N ASP A 139 4.76 -2.72 10.93
CA ASP A 139 6.09 -2.17 10.62
C ASP A 139 7.17 -3.07 11.19
N GLY A 140 7.95 -3.70 10.32
CA GLY A 140 9.07 -4.57 10.69
C GLY A 140 10.40 -3.83 10.84
N ASP A 141 10.47 -2.52 10.54
CA ASP A 141 11.75 -1.80 10.51
C ASP A 141 12.11 -1.08 11.81
N ILE A 142 11.12 -0.88 12.69
CA ILE A 142 11.35 -0.16 13.95
C ILE A 142 11.86 -1.14 15.02
N ALA A 143 13.14 -1.46 14.96
CA ALA A 143 13.76 -2.56 15.69
C ALA A 143 15.20 -2.26 16.14
N TYR A 144 15.66 -3.00 17.15
CA TYR A 144 17.08 -3.31 17.30
C TYR A 144 17.39 -4.59 16.53
N GLU A 145 18.53 -4.64 15.85
CA GLU A 145 18.95 -5.83 15.11
C GLU A 145 20.42 -6.12 15.40
N ILE A 146 20.72 -7.38 15.70
CA ILE A 146 22.07 -7.93 15.76
C ILE A 146 22.16 -9.15 14.87
N ASP A 147 23.34 -9.51 14.42
CA ASP A 147 23.56 -10.76 13.69
C ASP A 147 23.11 -11.95 14.57
N THR A 148 22.28 -12.83 14.03
CA THR A 148 21.76 -13.98 14.78
C THR A 148 22.87 -14.88 15.33
N ARG A 149 24.06 -14.89 14.70
CA ARG A 149 25.25 -15.63 15.17
C ARG A 149 25.86 -15.05 16.44
N GLU A 150 25.62 -13.76 16.73
CA GLU A 150 26.06 -13.04 17.94
C GLU A 150 24.98 -13.00 19.02
N ALA A 151 23.77 -13.46 18.70
CA ALA A 151 22.66 -13.49 19.64
C ALA A 151 22.86 -14.62 20.67
N PRO A 152 22.36 -14.46 21.92
CA PRO A 152 22.28 -15.57 22.89
C PRO A 152 21.56 -16.76 22.28
N ALA A 153 22.02 -17.97 22.63
CA ALA A 153 21.51 -19.24 22.04
C ALA A 153 20.02 -19.49 22.27
N ASP A 154 19.43 -18.87 23.28
CA ASP A 154 18.01 -18.97 23.59
C ASP A 154 17.14 -17.93 22.85
N TRP A 155 17.73 -17.00 22.07
CA TRP A 155 16.99 -16.06 21.26
C TRP A 155 16.50 -16.73 19.98
N PRO A 156 15.22 -16.57 19.61
CA PRO A 156 14.67 -17.16 18.39
C PRO A 156 15.19 -16.51 17.09
N TYR A 157 15.63 -15.26 17.17
CA TYR A 157 16.17 -14.43 16.09
C TYR A 157 16.91 -13.22 16.66
N GLY A 158 17.70 -12.53 15.83
CA GLY A 158 18.51 -11.35 16.22
C GLY A 158 17.77 -10.01 16.19
N ILE A 159 16.44 -9.99 16.11
CA ILE A 159 15.63 -8.77 15.98
C ILE A 159 14.80 -8.57 17.25
N MET A 160 14.75 -7.33 17.75
CA MET A 160 14.10 -7.01 19.01
C MET A 160 13.36 -5.68 18.90
N ALA A 161 12.14 -5.63 19.42
CA ALA A 161 11.36 -4.40 19.48
C ALA A 161 12.09 -3.32 20.27
N LEU A 162 12.01 -2.05 19.83
CA LEU A 162 12.62 -0.93 20.55
C LEU A 162 12.09 -0.86 21.97
N GLY A 163 13.01 -0.67 22.92
CA GLY A 163 12.71 -0.64 24.36
C GLY A 163 12.74 -1.99 25.06
N ASN A 164 12.74 -3.09 24.32
CA ASN A 164 12.89 -4.43 24.88
C ASN A 164 14.37 -4.77 25.13
N LYS A 165 14.60 -5.75 26.00
CA LYS A 165 15.92 -6.33 26.29
C LYS A 165 16.07 -7.76 25.77
N ASN A 166 14.97 -8.37 25.37
CA ASN A 166 14.89 -9.73 24.85
C ASN A 166 13.80 -9.82 23.77
N PRO A 167 14.00 -10.55 22.67
CA PRO A 167 12.98 -10.73 21.62
C PRO A 167 11.66 -11.34 22.12
N LYS A 168 11.69 -12.07 23.22
CA LYS A 168 10.51 -12.71 23.85
C LYS A 168 9.72 -11.77 24.77
N ASP A 169 10.27 -10.59 25.09
CA ASP A 169 9.59 -9.64 25.96
C ASP A 169 8.36 -9.05 25.27
N LYS A 170 7.32 -8.77 26.06
CA LYS A 170 6.20 -7.96 25.54
C LYS A 170 6.74 -6.56 25.19
N PRO A 171 6.37 -5.97 24.04
CA PRO A 171 6.90 -4.67 23.68
C PRO A 171 6.43 -3.63 24.67
N VAL A 172 7.37 -2.95 25.25
CA VAL A 172 7.16 -1.65 25.87
C VAL A 172 7.58 -0.62 24.83
N ILE A 173 6.61 -0.03 24.10
CA ILE A 173 6.91 1.01 23.13
C ILE A 173 7.31 2.26 23.91
N PRO A 174 8.61 2.64 23.93
CA PRO A 174 9.06 3.82 24.66
C PRO A 174 8.41 5.08 24.07
N ASP A 175 8.29 6.14 24.87
CA ASP A 175 7.65 7.39 24.41
C ASP A 175 8.42 8.06 23.27
N TRP A 176 9.72 7.88 23.21
CA TRP A 176 10.57 8.40 22.12
C TRP A 176 10.49 7.59 20.82
N ALA A 177 9.99 6.35 20.86
CA ALA A 177 9.93 5.51 19.67
C ALA A 177 8.89 6.06 18.66
N PRO A 178 9.18 5.93 17.35
CA PRO A 178 8.19 6.26 16.33
C PRO A 178 6.88 5.50 16.55
N LYS A 179 5.76 6.17 16.29
CA LYS A 179 4.41 5.60 16.40
C LYS A 179 3.57 6.04 15.19
N PRO A 180 2.63 5.21 14.75
CA PRO A 180 2.34 3.84 15.21
C PRO A 180 3.33 2.81 14.64
N MET A 181 3.39 1.63 15.25
CA MET A 181 4.13 0.46 14.78
C MET A 181 3.23 -0.53 14.03
N SER A 182 1.94 -0.29 14.04
CA SER A 182 0.94 -1.03 13.29
C SER A 182 -0.28 -0.13 12.98
N TRP A 183 -0.94 -0.42 11.88
CA TRP A 183 -2.16 0.27 11.45
C TRP A 183 -3.27 -0.72 11.33
N THR A 184 -4.45 -0.36 11.83
CA THR A 184 -5.68 -1.15 11.63
C THR A 184 -6.50 -0.46 10.54
N LEU A 185 -6.79 -1.18 9.46
CA LEU A 185 -7.67 -0.72 8.40
C LEU A 185 -9.14 -0.80 8.85
N ASN A 186 -10.03 -0.14 8.11
CA ASN A 186 -11.46 -0.18 8.39
C ASN A 186 -11.99 -1.63 8.29
N PRO A 187 -12.32 -2.28 9.41
CA PRO A 187 -12.65 -3.71 9.42
C PRO A 187 -13.94 -4.02 8.65
N THR A 188 -14.87 -3.07 8.60
CA THR A 188 -16.12 -3.21 7.87
C THR A 188 -15.90 -3.15 6.36
N LEU A 189 -15.06 -2.23 5.89
CA LEU A 189 -14.69 -2.11 4.48
C LEU A 189 -13.90 -3.34 4.01
N VAL A 190 -12.94 -3.81 4.81
CA VAL A 190 -12.17 -5.03 4.52
C VAL A 190 -13.07 -6.25 4.47
N ALA A 191 -14.00 -6.41 5.43
CA ALA A 191 -14.95 -7.51 5.44
C ALA A 191 -15.88 -7.50 4.21
N TRP A 192 -16.30 -6.32 3.77
CA TRP A 192 -17.09 -6.16 2.54
C TRP A 192 -16.29 -6.58 1.31
N ALA A 193 -15.04 -6.11 1.15
CA ALA A 193 -14.18 -6.48 0.03
C ALA A 193 -13.91 -7.98 -0.01
N PHE A 194 -13.65 -8.58 1.14
CA PHE A 194 -13.48 -10.04 1.26
C PHE A 194 -14.76 -10.79 0.91
N ALA A 195 -15.91 -10.41 1.45
CA ALA A 195 -17.20 -11.06 1.15
C ALA A 195 -17.52 -11.06 -0.35
N LEU A 196 -17.22 -9.94 -1.02
CA LEU A 196 -17.41 -9.78 -2.46
C LEU A 196 -16.48 -10.68 -3.29
N THR A 197 -15.29 -11.00 -2.80
CA THR A 197 -14.22 -11.59 -3.61
C THR A 197 -13.76 -12.97 -3.17
N LYS A 198 -14.19 -13.46 -2.02
CA LYS A 198 -13.71 -14.74 -1.43
C LYS A 198 -13.87 -15.98 -2.32
N ASN A 199 -14.77 -15.93 -3.29
CA ASN A 199 -15.05 -17.04 -4.23
C ASN A 199 -14.48 -16.78 -5.65
N VAL A 200 -13.68 -15.73 -5.84
CA VAL A 200 -13.03 -15.46 -7.13
C VAL A 200 -12.06 -16.59 -7.46
N ALA A 201 -12.22 -17.17 -8.67
CA ALA A 201 -11.32 -18.19 -9.17
C ALA A 201 -9.95 -17.57 -9.51
N LEU A 202 -8.89 -18.10 -8.91
CA LEU A 202 -7.52 -17.65 -9.12
C LEU A 202 -6.79 -18.50 -10.15
N LEU A 203 -5.80 -17.93 -10.82
CA LEU A 203 -4.94 -18.66 -11.74
C LEU A 203 -4.03 -19.60 -10.95
N ASP A 204 -4.05 -20.85 -11.35
CA ASP A 204 -3.21 -21.92 -10.80
C ASP A 204 -2.36 -22.51 -11.93
N SER A 205 -1.19 -21.90 -12.21
CA SER A 205 -0.33 -22.33 -13.30
C SER A 205 0.35 -23.68 -13.01
N PRO A 206 0.70 -24.47 -14.04
CA PRO A 206 1.42 -25.71 -13.86
C PRO A 206 2.75 -25.55 -13.10
N GLU A 207 3.46 -24.43 -13.32
CA GLU A 207 4.73 -24.11 -12.66
C GLU A 207 4.50 -23.86 -11.16
N ALA A 208 3.49 -23.06 -10.79
CA ALA A 208 3.11 -22.83 -9.40
C ALA A 208 2.64 -24.13 -8.72
N GLN A 209 1.86 -24.98 -9.42
CA GLN A 209 1.46 -26.30 -8.93
C GLN A 209 2.67 -27.19 -8.61
N LYS A 210 3.64 -27.25 -9.53
CA LYS A 210 4.87 -28.02 -9.35
C LYS A 210 5.70 -27.48 -8.17
N HIS A 211 5.81 -26.15 -8.04
CA HIS A 211 6.59 -25.54 -6.97
C HIS A 211 5.95 -25.79 -5.60
N ARG A 212 4.64 -25.50 -5.44
CA ARG A 212 3.96 -25.72 -4.16
C ARG A 212 3.89 -27.20 -3.73
N ALA A 213 4.03 -28.15 -4.65
CA ALA A 213 4.14 -29.58 -4.29
C ALA A 213 5.39 -29.87 -3.44
N LEU A 214 6.39 -29.00 -3.43
CA LEU A 214 7.54 -29.08 -2.53
C LEU A 214 7.14 -28.72 -1.08
N TYR A 215 6.05 -27.98 -0.88
CA TYR A 215 5.53 -27.50 0.41
C TYR A 215 4.51 -28.44 1.05
N ARG A 216 4.61 -29.75 0.79
CA ARG A 216 3.67 -30.79 1.28
C ARG A 216 3.50 -30.81 2.80
N ASP A 217 4.52 -30.37 3.56
CA ASP A 217 4.46 -30.29 5.02
C ASP A 217 3.73 -29.04 5.53
N PHE A 218 3.28 -28.18 4.61
CA PHE A 218 2.49 -27.00 4.87
C PHE A 218 1.09 -27.16 4.24
N PRO A 219 0.07 -27.62 4.99
CA PRO A 219 -1.23 -27.95 4.42
C PRO A 219 -1.88 -26.79 3.63
N ASN A 220 -1.69 -25.55 4.07
CA ASN A 220 -2.21 -24.37 3.36
C ASN A 220 -1.29 -23.95 2.20
N GLY A 221 0.03 -24.12 2.34
CA GLY A 221 1.01 -23.81 1.29
C GLY A 221 0.92 -24.75 0.09
N SER A 222 0.50 -25.99 0.27
CA SER A 222 0.40 -27.01 -0.78
C SER A 222 -0.95 -27.02 -1.52
N ARG A 223 -1.97 -26.33 -1.02
CA ARG A 223 -3.30 -26.31 -1.67
C ARG A 223 -3.38 -25.27 -2.80
N PRO A 224 -4.36 -25.37 -3.72
CA PRO A 224 -4.59 -24.36 -4.75
C PRO A 224 -4.77 -22.95 -4.18
N PRO A 225 -4.44 -21.89 -4.93
CA PRO A 225 -4.56 -20.53 -4.47
C PRO A 225 -6.01 -20.15 -4.15
N TYR A 226 -6.18 -19.27 -3.17
CA TYR A 226 -7.50 -18.82 -2.71
C TYR A 226 -7.44 -17.41 -2.11
N VAL A 227 -8.60 -16.78 -1.96
CA VAL A 227 -8.72 -15.47 -1.31
C VAL A 227 -8.92 -15.65 0.20
N LEU A 228 -8.17 -14.91 1.00
CA LEU A 228 -8.22 -14.98 2.46
C LEU A 228 -8.22 -13.60 3.11
N LEU A 229 -8.52 -13.57 4.40
CA LEU A 229 -8.15 -12.47 5.29
C LEU A 229 -6.78 -12.81 5.88
N GLY A 230 -5.80 -11.90 5.69
CA GLY A 230 -4.44 -12.13 6.15
C GLY A 230 -3.64 -10.84 6.12
N ASP A 231 -2.91 -10.56 7.21
CA ASP A 231 -2.33 -9.26 7.42
C ASP A 231 -0.98 -9.07 6.71
N SER A 232 -0.63 -7.81 6.50
CA SER A 232 0.58 -7.37 5.84
C SER A 232 1.68 -7.13 6.87
N PHE A 233 2.81 -7.82 6.70
CA PHE A 233 4.05 -7.54 7.41
C PHE A 233 5.03 -6.85 6.47
N ALA A 234 5.34 -5.59 6.72
CA ALA A 234 6.15 -4.77 5.82
C ALA A 234 7.49 -4.38 6.43
N SER A 235 8.56 -4.51 5.65
CA SER A 235 9.92 -4.07 6.01
C SER A 235 10.63 -3.60 4.75
N CYS A 236 11.40 -2.53 4.83
CA CYS A 236 12.20 -2.01 3.68
C CYS A 236 13.21 -3.03 3.15
N ARG A 237 13.48 -4.09 3.89
CA ARG A 237 14.35 -5.18 3.48
C ARG A 237 13.53 -6.34 2.94
N TYR A 238 13.94 -6.89 1.79
CA TYR A 238 13.49 -8.23 1.41
C TYR A 238 14.13 -9.24 2.38
N TRP A 239 13.32 -10.04 3.01
CA TRP A 239 13.77 -11.11 3.90
C TRP A 239 13.16 -12.46 3.50
N HIS A 240 13.81 -13.54 3.87
CA HIS A 240 13.39 -14.90 3.54
C HIS A 240 13.91 -15.90 4.57
N GLY A 241 13.11 -16.89 4.91
CA GLY A 241 13.52 -17.99 5.78
C GLY A 241 12.62 -18.20 6.99
N ALA A 242 12.65 -19.41 7.55
CA ALA A 242 11.78 -19.82 8.66
C ALA A 242 12.01 -18.97 9.93
N VAL A 243 13.26 -18.60 10.22
CA VAL A 243 13.59 -17.74 11.35
C VAL A 243 12.97 -16.36 11.20
N MET A 244 13.02 -15.79 9.99
CA MET A 244 12.44 -14.48 9.69
C MET A 244 10.91 -14.55 9.64
N GLN A 245 10.33 -15.66 9.15
CA GLN A 245 8.88 -15.85 9.21
C GLN A 245 8.39 -15.91 10.65
N LYS A 246 9.13 -16.61 11.52
CA LYS A 246 8.80 -16.62 12.95
C LYS A 246 8.82 -15.23 13.58
N TRP A 247 9.82 -14.41 13.25
CA TRP A 247 9.85 -13.00 13.67
C TRP A 247 8.61 -12.23 13.20
N ALA A 248 8.21 -12.39 11.94
CA ALA A 248 7.03 -11.72 11.40
C ALA A 248 5.74 -12.18 12.10
N ASP A 249 5.62 -13.48 12.40
CA ASP A 249 4.47 -14.04 13.11
C ASP A 249 4.40 -13.51 14.55
N ASP A 250 5.52 -13.57 15.28
CA ASP A 250 5.61 -13.09 16.67
C ASP A 250 5.26 -11.59 16.76
N TRP A 251 5.81 -10.77 15.84
CA TRP A 251 5.56 -9.33 15.84
C TRP A 251 4.13 -8.97 15.42
N THR A 252 3.59 -9.70 14.46
CA THR A 252 2.18 -9.51 14.08
C THR A 252 1.26 -9.82 15.26
N ALA A 253 1.48 -10.94 15.94
CA ALA A 253 0.72 -11.29 17.13
C ALA A 253 0.87 -10.23 18.24
N LEU A 254 2.09 -9.71 18.41
CA LEU A 254 2.45 -8.74 19.42
C LEU A 254 1.73 -7.40 19.20
N TYR A 255 1.92 -6.78 18.02
CA TYR A 255 1.37 -5.45 17.71
C TYR A 255 -0.13 -5.45 17.45
N THR A 256 -0.73 -6.61 17.12
CA THR A 256 -2.18 -6.76 16.96
C THR A 256 -2.86 -7.38 18.19
N LYS A 257 -2.11 -7.63 19.27
CA LYS A 257 -2.61 -8.31 20.49
C LYS A 257 -3.23 -9.69 20.18
N GLY A 258 -2.63 -10.41 19.23
CA GLY A 258 -3.08 -11.73 18.81
C GLY A 258 -4.22 -11.74 17.79
N ALA A 259 -4.69 -10.57 17.32
CA ALA A 259 -5.79 -10.51 16.36
C ALA A 259 -5.35 -10.68 14.91
N GLY A 260 -4.08 -10.47 14.60
CA GLY A 260 -3.52 -10.52 13.24
C GLY A 260 -2.74 -11.80 12.94
N THR A 261 -2.48 -12.01 11.65
CA THR A 261 -1.67 -13.13 11.12
C THR A 261 -0.75 -12.62 10.03
N ALA A 262 0.57 -12.85 10.13
CA ALA A 262 1.55 -12.46 9.10
C ALA A 262 1.40 -13.34 7.85
N ALA A 263 0.44 -13.00 7.01
CA ALA A 263 0.13 -13.80 5.82
C ALA A 263 1.00 -13.39 4.61
N MET A 264 1.22 -12.09 4.45
CA MET A 264 1.89 -11.51 3.29
C MET A 264 3.00 -10.57 3.73
N THR A 265 4.21 -10.75 3.18
CA THR A 265 5.35 -9.87 3.44
C THR A 265 5.67 -9.05 2.20
N ASN A 266 5.90 -7.75 2.40
CA ASN A 266 6.21 -6.79 1.34
C ASN A 266 7.16 -5.71 1.86
N MET A 267 7.49 -4.73 1.00
CA MET A 267 8.52 -3.73 1.34
C MET A 267 7.96 -2.31 1.47
N GLU A 268 6.65 -2.06 1.36
CA GLU A 268 6.12 -0.71 1.21
C GLU A 268 4.89 -0.36 2.05
N ASP A 269 4.09 -1.33 2.49
CA ASP A 269 2.80 -1.04 3.12
C ASP A 269 2.90 -0.20 4.39
N HIS A 270 3.95 -0.38 5.19
CA HIS A 270 4.19 0.45 6.39
C HIS A 270 4.46 1.92 6.01
N GLY A 271 5.23 2.17 4.94
CA GLY A 271 5.49 3.51 4.42
C GLY A 271 4.22 4.16 3.85
N LEU A 272 3.42 3.40 3.11
CA LEU A 272 2.13 3.84 2.57
C LEU A 272 1.11 4.13 3.67
N ALA A 273 0.96 3.24 4.63
CA ALA A 273 0.06 3.41 5.77
C ALA A 273 0.45 4.63 6.63
N ASN A 274 1.76 4.82 6.87
CA ASN A 274 2.27 5.99 7.57
C ASN A 274 1.95 7.30 6.81
N ALA A 275 2.22 7.36 5.50
CA ALA A 275 1.93 8.52 4.68
C ALA A 275 0.43 8.85 4.65
N LEU A 276 -0.42 7.86 4.38
CA LEU A 276 -1.87 8.04 4.30
C LEU A 276 -2.47 8.43 5.66
N THR A 277 -1.96 7.91 6.76
CA THR A 277 -2.41 8.32 8.11
C THR A 277 -2.06 9.80 8.38
N ARG A 278 -0.86 10.25 8.03
CA ARG A 278 -0.48 11.67 8.16
C ARG A 278 -1.32 12.56 7.27
N LEU A 279 -1.55 12.15 6.03
CA LEU A 279 -2.41 12.88 5.10
C LEU A 279 -3.87 12.95 5.58
N ALA A 280 -4.34 11.91 6.29
CA ALA A 280 -5.66 11.94 6.91
C ALA A 280 -5.74 12.97 8.04
N THR A 281 -4.70 13.13 8.87
CA THR A 281 -4.67 14.21 9.89
C THR A 281 -4.65 15.61 9.27
N MET A 282 -4.20 15.74 8.03
CA MET A 282 -4.22 16.98 7.24
C MET A 282 -5.54 17.18 6.47
N GLY A 283 -6.50 16.26 6.56
CA GLY A 283 -7.75 16.31 5.82
C GLY A 283 -7.62 16.09 4.31
N ARG A 284 -6.46 15.57 3.84
CA ARG A 284 -6.21 15.35 2.40
C ARG A 284 -6.79 14.04 1.89
N VAL A 285 -6.88 13.03 2.76
CA VAL A 285 -7.45 11.70 2.47
C VAL A 285 -8.30 11.23 3.65
N ASP A 286 -9.10 10.18 3.44
CA ASP A 286 -9.81 9.47 4.50
C ASP A 286 -9.20 8.07 4.66
N PHE A 287 -8.47 7.85 5.75
CA PHE A 287 -7.84 6.54 6.02
C PHE A 287 -8.85 5.39 6.17
N GLN A 288 -10.12 5.71 6.49
CA GLN A 288 -11.20 4.71 6.54
C GLN A 288 -11.60 4.17 5.15
N ARG A 289 -11.05 4.73 4.06
CA ARG A 289 -11.27 4.34 2.67
C ARG A 289 -10.08 3.61 2.05
N VAL A 290 -9.14 3.15 2.87
CA VAL A 290 -7.96 2.42 2.44
C VAL A 290 -8.21 0.91 2.53
N LEU A 291 -7.89 0.22 1.44
CA LEU A 291 -7.85 -1.24 1.31
C LEU A 291 -6.45 -1.67 0.89
N ILE A 292 -5.98 -2.78 1.41
CA ILE A 292 -4.72 -3.41 1.01
C ILE A 292 -4.99 -4.84 0.58
N LEU A 293 -4.59 -5.15 -0.64
CA LEU A 293 -4.67 -6.48 -1.24
C LEU A 293 -3.26 -6.93 -1.65
N ARG A 294 -2.74 -7.96 -1.01
CA ARG A 294 -1.45 -8.54 -1.36
C ARG A 294 -1.61 -9.95 -1.92
N THR A 295 -0.78 -10.29 -2.91
CA THR A 295 -0.88 -11.56 -3.63
C THR A 295 0.46 -12.30 -3.63
N GLY A 296 0.42 -13.60 -3.34
CA GLY A 296 1.62 -14.39 -3.13
C GLY A 296 2.38 -14.70 -4.42
N SER A 297 3.53 -14.04 -4.66
CA SER A 297 4.40 -14.29 -5.81
C SER A 297 5.47 -15.36 -5.55
N ASN A 298 5.82 -15.56 -4.29
CA ASN A 298 6.81 -16.49 -3.80
C ASN A 298 6.47 -16.85 -2.34
N PHE A 299 7.01 -17.93 -1.84
CA PHE A 299 6.91 -18.21 -0.42
C PHE A 299 7.92 -17.39 0.39
N SER A 300 7.56 -16.99 1.62
CA SER A 300 8.41 -16.22 2.55
C SER A 300 9.51 -17.05 3.21
N MET A 301 9.44 -18.38 3.08
CA MET A 301 10.41 -19.33 3.64
C MET A 301 10.52 -20.58 2.74
N PRO A 302 11.64 -21.33 2.83
CA PRO A 302 11.84 -22.52 2.01
C PRO A 302 10.90 -23.67 2.40
N PRO A 303 10.68 -24.64 1.50
CA PRO A 303 10.08 -25.92 1.85
C PRO A 303 11.01 -26.71 2.77
N THR A 304 10.47 -27.70 3.48
CA THR A 304 11.24 -28.58 4.36
C THR A 304 12.39 -29.24 3.59
N GLY A 305 13.58 -29.18 4.15
CA GLY A 305 14.78 -29.79 3.59
C GLY A 305 15.56 -28.93 2.59
N GLN A 306 15.06 -27.76 2.22
CA GLN A 306 15.79 -26.79 1.40
C GLN A 306 16.39 -25.68 2.28
N SER A 307 17.59 -25.21 1.93
CA SER A 307 18.18 -24.06 2.63
C SER A 307 17.50 -22.75 2.23
N ALA A 308 17.43 -21.79 3.16
CA ALA A 308 16.90 -20.47 2.88
C ALA A 308 17.67 -19.76 1.73
N ALA A 309 18.99 -19.92 1.68
CA ALA A 309 19.83 -19.33 0.63
C ALA A 309 19.46 -19.88 -0.76
N ALA A 310 19.29 -21.18 -0.89
CA ALA A 310 18.90 -21.79 -2.18
C ALA A 310 17.48 -21.39 -2.62
N SER A 311 16.54 -21.28 -1.66
CA SER A 311 15.18 -20.85 -1.93
C SER A 311 15.10 -19.36 -2.28
N LEU A 312 15.92 -18.51 -1.65
CA LEU A 312 15.94 -17.05 -1.89
C LEU A 312 16.29 -16.70 -3.34
N VAL A 313 17.20 -17.43 -3.95
CA VAL A 313 17.68 -17.17 -5.33
C VAL A 313 16.91 -17.95 -6.40
N ALA A 314 15.89 -18.71 -6.01
CA ALA A 314 15.04 -19.43 -6.95
C ALA A 314 14.12 -18.47 -7.71
N GLU A 315 13.74 -18.85 -8.94
CA GLU A 315 12.75 -18.09 -9.71
C GLU A 315 11.38 -18.10 -9.04
N TYR A 316 10.67 -16.99 -9.11
CA TYR A 316 9.31 -16.84 -8.56
C TYR A 316 8.28 -17.49 -9.47
N GLN A 317 7.89 -18.72 -9.16
CA GLN A 317 6.90 -19.48 -9.94
C GLN A 317 5.48 -18.92 -9.76
N GLY A 318 5.23 -18.21 -8.68
CA GLY A 318 3.97 -17.55 -8.39
C GLY A 318 3.82 -16.15 -9.00
N MET A 319 4.83 -15.60 -9.72
CA MET A 319 4.77 -14.19 -10.19
C MET A 319 3.53 -13.90 -11.04
N ILE A 320 3.33 -14.61 -12.15
CA ILE A 320 2.17 -14.39 -13.02
C ILE A 320 0.85 -14.72 -12.32
N PRO A 321 0.70 -15.86 -11.61
CA PRO A 321 -0.48 -16.07 -10.78
C PRO A 321 -0.79 -14.96 -9.78
N ALA A 322 0.22 -14.36 -9.15
CA ALA A 322 0.05 -13.24 -8.22
C ALA A 322 -0.43 -11.97 -8.92
N LEU A 323 0.19 -11.58 -10.04
CA LEU A 323 -0.24 -10.41 -10.83
C LEU A 323 -1.68 -10.57 -11.35
N GLU A 324 -2.04 -11.77 -11.81
CA GLU A 324 -3.40 -12.12 -12.20
C GLU A 324 -4.38 -12.02 -11.03
N ALA A 325 -4.02 -12.58 -9.88
CA ALA A 325 -4.84 -12.55 -8.67
C ALA A 325 -5.09 -11.11 -8.19
N ALA A 326 -4.05 -10.26 -8.26
CA ALA A 326 -4.13 -8.86 -7.89
C ALA A 326 -5.26 -8.13 -8.66
N HIS A 327 -5.31 -8.27 -9.97
CA HIS A 327 -6.38 -7.69 -10.76
C HIS A 327 -7.72 -8.44 -10.58
N ARG A 328 -7.74 -9.78 -10.67
CA ARG A 328 -8.99 -10.57 -10.58
C ARG A 328 -9.76 -10.35 -9.28
N VAL A 329 -9.04 -10.17 -8.17
CA VAL A 329 -9.64 -9.94 -6.84
C VAL A 329 -9.90 -8.45 -6.60
N GLY A 330 -9.03 -7.57 -7.05
CA GLY A 330 -9.17 -6.13 -6.85
C GLY A 330 -10.22 -5.47 -7.73
N ALA A 331 -10.29 -5.85 -9.02
CA ALA A 331 -11.20 -5.22 -9.99
C ALA A 331 -12.68 -5.28 -9.61
N PRO A 332 -13.26 -6.39 -9.11
CA PRO A 332 -14.64 -6.41 -8.64
C PRO A 332 -14.93 -5.37 -7.55
N VAL A 333 -13.96 -5.11 -6.66
CA VAL A 333 -14.09 -4.08 -5.61
C VAL A 333 -14.08 -2.68 -6.22
N VAL A 334 -13.15 -2.40 -7.14
CA VAL A 334 -13.07 -1.13 -7.87
C VAL A 334 -14.36 -0.88 -8.64
N HIS A 335 -14.85 -1.88 -9.39
CA HIS A 335 -16.08 -1.77 -10.17
C HIS A 335 -17.32 -1.50 -9.29
N ALA A 336 -17.43 -2.19 -8.15
CA ALA A 336 -18.53 -1.96 -7.21
C ALA A 336 -18.49 -0.55 -6.62
N LEU A 337 -17.32 -0.06 -6.23
CA LEU A 337 -17.14 1.30 -5.71
C LEU A 337 -17.51 2.37 -6.74
N VAL A 338 -17.09 2.19 -7.99
CA VAL A 338 -17.38 3.12 -9.08
C VAL A 338 -18.86 3.11 -9.46
N LYS A 339 -19.47 1.91 -9.57
CA LYS A 339 -20.87 1.71 -9.95
C LYS A 339 -21.83 2.40 -8.96
N ASP A 340 -21.59 2.19 -7.68
CA ASP A 340 -22.47 2.69 -6.63
C ASP A 340 -21.88 3.95 -5.95
N TRP A 341 -21.13 4.75 -6.72
CA TRP A 341 -20.39 5.91 -6.22
C TRP A 341 -21.24 6.86 -5.40
N ALA A 342 -22.44 7.21 -5.87
CA ALA A 342 -23.32 8.16 -5.16
C ALA A 342 -23.62 7.72 -3.72
N LYS A 343 -23.65 6.43 -3.45
CA LYS A 343 -23.81 5.85 -2.11
C LYS A 343 -22.47 5.83 -1.37
N PHE A 344 -21.41 5.38 -2.04
CA PHE A 344 -20.14 5.11 -1.40
C PHE A 344 -19.25 6.35 -1.24
N GLU A 345 -19.55 7.45 -1.93
CA GLU A 345 -18.98 8.76 -1.62
C GLU A 345 -19.41 9.25 -0.24
N ALA A 346 -20.66 9.04 0.15
CA ALA A 346 -21.21 9.49 1.42
C ALA A 346 -20.80 8.58 2.60
N GLN A 347 -20.77 7.25 2.39
CA GLN A 347 -20.47 6.27 3.44
C GLN A 347 -19.71 5.07 2.89
N THR A 348 -18.80 4.50 3.68
CA THR A 348 -18.07 3.28 3.28
C THR A 348 -19.00 2.08 3.18
N PRO A 349 -18.74 1.14 2.21
CA PRO A 349 -19.46 -0.11 2.09
C PRO A 349 -19.44 -0.95 3.37
N ARG A 350 -20.50 -1.76 3.52
CA ARG A 350 -20.64 -2.73 4.62
C ARG A 350 -21.05 -4.08 4.04
N PRO A 351 -20.67 -5.21 4.68
CA PRO A 351 -21.10 -6.56 4.29
C PRO A 351 -22.60 -6.73 4.20
#